data_ecd803a1532a5a62892d15bc00c31c2c
#
_entry.id   ecd803a1532a5a62892d15bc00c31c2c
#
_cell.length_a   1.000
_cell.length_b   1.000
_cell.length_c   1.000
_cell.angle_alpha   90.00
_cell.angle_beta   90.00
_cell.angle_gamma   90.00
#
_symmetry.space_group_name_H-M   'P 1'
#
loop_
_entity.id
_entity.type
_entity.pdbx_description
1 polymer ?
#
loop_
_entity_poly.entity_id
_entity_poly.type
_entity_poly.pdbx_seq_one_letter_code
_entity_poly.pdbx_strand_id
1 'polypeptide(L)'
;NCNIAAAERIKTLYGSALSNPSDNEREIRLPQEAMNGGLVGSDRITKSFVVSYMQPRIDEMLTMIKRRIEHPNIRKFAGRRVIFTGGGANLTGLRDYATLALNRQIRIGRPREMQGLSASRTGYELSAALGLAHFTATAGTKAAHTSLGSAPLSQKSLLQSIPFVGGLFSKRAA
;
A
#
# COMPACT_ATOMS: atom_id res chain seq x y z
N ASN A 1 -18.56 10.24 14.02
CA ASN A 1 -17.23 10.83 13.82
C ASN A 1 -16.21 10.10 14.69
N CYS A 2 -15.23 9.48 14.05
CA CYS A 2 -14.13 8.76 14.69
C CYS A 2 -12.82 9.50 14.42
N ASN A 3 -11.90 9.55 15.38
CA ASN A 3 -10.59 10.15 15.10
C ASN A 3 -9.77 9.24 14.18
N ILE A 4 -8.79 9.81 13.49
CA ILE A 4 -7.99 9.12 12.45
C ILE A 4 -7.22 7.94 13.05
N ALA A 5 -6.67 8.08 14.26
CA ALA A 5 -5.89 7.02 14.91
C ALA A 5 -6.76 5.80 15.24
N ALA A 6 -7.98 6.03 15.75
CA ALA A 6 -8.92 4.96 16.02
C ALA A 6 -9.45 4.31 14.73
N ALA A 7 -9.71 5.10 13.69
CA ALA A 7 -10.11 4.58 12.37
C ALA A 7 -9.00 3.68 11.78
N GLU A 8 -7.74 4.10 11.88
CA GLU A 8 -6.59 3.31 11.43
C GLU A 8 -6.46 2.00 12.21
N ARG A 9 -6.67 2.05 13.53
CA ARG A 9 -6.65 0.86 14.38
C ARG A 9 -7.78 -0.11 14.02
N ILE A 10 -9.00 0.39 13.79
CA ILE A 10 -10.14 -0.43 13.38
C ILE A 10 -9.88 -1.06 12.02
N LYS A 11 -9.38 -0.29 11.06
CA LYS A 11 -9.00 -0.77 9.73
C LYS A 11 -7.97 -1.89 9.82
N THR A 12 -6.95 -1.73 10.63
CA THR A 12 -5.87 -2.71 10.76
C THR A 12 -6.32 -4.01 11.42
N LEU A 13 -7.20 -3.92 12.43
CA LEU A 13 -7.64 -5.09 13.20
C LEU A 13 -8.81 -5.83 12.54
N TYR A 14 -9.72 -5.11 11.89
CA TYR A 14 -10.99 -5.67 11.42
C TYR A 14 -11.24 -5.48 9.93
N GLY A 15 -10.38 -4.72 9.25
CA GLY A 15 -10.51 -4.47 7.82
C GLY A 15 -10.37 -5.74 6.98
N SER A 16 -11.19 -5.84 5.96
CA SER A 16 -11.13 -6.91 4.96
C SER A 16 -11.52 -6.37 3.58
N ALA A 17 -10.93 -6.93 2.54
CA ALA A 17 -11.33 -6.65 1.16
C ALA A 17 -12.52 -7.50 0.72
N LEU A 18 -12.79 -8.60 1.42
CA LEU A 18 -13.90 -9.50 1.14
C LEU A 18 -14.91 -9.39 2.27
N SER A 19 -16.18 -9.28 1.90
CA SER A 19 -17.31 -9.38 2.81
C SER A 19 -17.64 -10.85 3.08
N ASN A 20 -17.95 -11.18 4.33
CA ASN A 20 -18.40 -12.51 4.73
C ASN A 20 -19.78 -12.36 5.39
N PRO A 21 -20.74 -13.25 5.17
CA PRO A 21 -22.04 -13.22 5.85
C PRO A 21 -21.94 -13.16 7.38
N SER A 22 -20.97 -13.86 7.99
CA SER A 22 -20.70 -13.81 9.42
C SER A 22 -20.20 -12.45 9.94
N ASP A 23 -19.80 -11.55 9.07
CA ASP A 23 -19.33 -10.21 9.45
C ASP A 23 -20.49 -9.32 9.96
N ASN A 24 -21.74 -9.65 9.64
CA ASN A 24 -22.93 -8.95 10.14
C ASN A 24 -23.18 -9.20 11.63
N GLU A 25 -22.80 -10.36 12.12
CA GLU A 25 -22.99 -10.76 13.52
C GLU A 25 -21.82 -10.35 14.41
N ARG A 26 -20.68 -10.01 13.77
CA ARG A 26 -19.47 -9.65 14.49
C ARG A 26 -19.47 -8.19 14.89
N GLU A 27 -19.83 -7.94 16.16
CA GLU A 27 -19.75 -6.62 16.76
C GLU A 27 -18.31 -6.24 17.14
N ILE A 28 -17.95 -4.99 16.85
CA ILE A 28 -16.69 -4.37 17.20
C ILE A 28 -17.00 -3.22 18.15
N ARG A 29 -16.40 -3.23 19.32
CA ARG A 29 -16.49 -2.12 20.26
C ARG A 29 -15.52 -1.02 19.87
N LEU A 30 -16.01 0.18 19.72
CA LEU A 30 -15.19 1.35 19.45
C LEU A 30 -14.44 1.77 20.73
N PRO A 31 -13.14 2.12 20.64
CA PRO A 31 -12.43 2.68 21.79
C PRO A 31 -13.06 4.03 22.20
N GLN A 32 -13.19 4.27 23.48
CA GLN A 32 -13.78 5.54 24.00
C GLN A 32 -13.04 6.78 23.49
N GLU A 33 -11.74 6.68 23.29
CA GLU A 33 -10.89 7.72 22.70
C GLU A 33 -11.22 8.05 21.22
N ALA A 34 -11.95 7.14 20.56
CA ALA A 34 -12.41 7.36 19.19
C ALA A 34 -13.59 8.30 19.10
N MET A 35 -14.32 8.48 20.18
CA MET A 35 -15.49 9.35 20.24
C MET A 35 -15.03 10.74 20.65
N ASN A 36 -14.79 11.63 19.68
CA ASN A 36 -14.53 13.04 19.96
C ASN A 36 -15.73 13.65 20.69
N GLY A 37 -15.75 13.57 22.02
CA GLY A 37 -16.45 14.46 22.95
C GLY A 37 -17.95 14.66 22.79
N GLY A 38 -18.68 13.74 22.22
CA GLY A 38 -20.11 14.04 22.09
C GLY A 38 -20.94 12.95 21.45
N LEU A 39 -21.76 12.36 22.29
CA LEU A 39 -23.14 12.00 21.99
C LEU A 39 -23.43 10.77 21.13
N VAL A 40 -24.02 9.81 21.86
CA VAL A 40 -25.24 9.14 21.40
C VAL A 40 -25.10 8.48 20.04
N GLY A 41 -24.19 7.56 19.99
CA GLY A 41 -24.19 6.50 19.01
C GLY A 41 -23.75 5.25 19.73
N SER A 42 -24.24 4.11 19.32
CA SER A 42 -23.76 2.84 19.79
C SER A 42 -22.24 2.82 19.78
N ASP A 43 -21.60 2.49 20.90
CA ASP A 43 -20.15 2.23 20.98
C ASP A 43 -19.74 0.99 20.21
N ARG A 44 -20.67 0.42 19.44
CA ARG A 44 -20.53 -0.81 18.68
C ARG A 44 -20.88 -0.59 17.22
N ILE A 45 -20.07 -1.17 16.37
CA ILE A 45 -20.32 -1.27 14.94
C ILE A 45 -20.13 -2.71 14.50
N THR A 46 -20.74 -3.12 13.42
CA THR A 46 -20.51 -4.45 12.87
C THR A 46 -19.26 -4.46 11.99
N LYS A 47 -18.62 -5.61 11.88
CA LYS A 47 -17.48 -5.75 10.96
C LYS A 47 -17.90 -5.53 9.51
N SER A 48 -19.12 -5.92 9.11
CA SER A 48 -19.67 -5.66 7.79
C SER A 48 -19.73 -4.16 7.47
N PHE A 49 -20.05 -3.33 8.48
CA PHE A 49 -20.05 -1.87 8.32
C PHE A 49 -18.64 -1.36 8.00
N VAL A 50 -17.60 -1.83 8.68
CA VAL A 50 -16.21 -1.46 8.37
C VAL A 50 -15.83 -1.87 6.95
N VAL A 51 -16.15 -3.09 6.55
CA VAL A 51 -15.87 -3.62 5.22
C VAL A 51 -16.59 -2.80 4.14
N SER A 52 -17.86 -2.45 4.35
CA SER A 52 -18.64 -1.66 3.38
C SER A 52 -18.06 -0.27 3.11
N TYR A 53 -17.44 0.36 4.10
CA TYR A 53 -16.72 1.62 3.93
C TYR A 53 -15.39 1.47 3.20
N MET A 54 -14.71 0.33 3.39
CA MET A 54 -13.42 0.10 2.78
C MET A 54 -13.53 -0.34 1.32
N GLN A 55 -14.56 -1.11 0.99
CA GLN A 55 -14.71 -1.77 -0.29
C GLN A 55 -14.71 -0.81 -1.49
N PRO A 56 -15.46 0.31 -1.49
CA PRO A 56 -15.44 1.27 -2.60
C PRO A 56 -14.03 1.84 -2.87
N ARG A 57 -13.26 2.06 -1.81
CA ARG A 57 -11.89 2.56 -1.94
C ARG A 57 -10.94 1.52 -2.51
N ILE A 58 -11.11 0.27 -2.12
CA ILE A 58 -10.34 -0.85 -2.68
C ILE A 58 -10.67 -1.01 -4.17
N ASP A 59 -11.94 -0.92 -4.55
CA ASP A 59 -12.40 -1.01 -5.94
C ASP A 59 -11.83 0.11 -6.80
N GLU A 60 -11.85 1.32 -6.29
CA GLU A 60 -11.24 2.47 -6.96
C GLU A 60 -9.74 2.24 -7.21
N MET A 61 -9.02 1.80 -6.18
CA MET A 61 -7.58 1.50 -6.27
C MET A 61 -7.30 0.38 -7.28
N LEU A 62 -8.04 -0.71 -7.24
CA LEU A 62 -7.89 -1.83 -8.17
C LEU A 62 -8.23 -1.42 -9.61
N THR A 63 -9.25 -0.56 -9.79
CA THR A 63 -9.60 0.00 -11.08
C THR A 63 -8.48 0.87 -11.66
N MET A 64 -7.87 1.71 -10.83
CA MET A 64 -6.71 2.51 -11.24
C MET A 64 -5.52 1.63 -11.64
N ILE A 65 -5.24 0.58 -10.85
CA ILE A 65 -4.19 -0.39 -11.15
C ILE A 65 -4.47 -1.10 -12.47
N LYS A 66 -5.71 -1.56 -12.67
CA LYS A 66 -6.14 -2.23 -13.91
C LYS A 66 -5.91 -1.36 -15.13
N ARG A 67 -6.40 -0.11 -15.10
CA ARG A 67 -6.19 0.87 -16.17
C ARG A 67 -4.69 1.07 -16.47
N ARG A 68 -3.86 1.10 -15.42
CA ARG A 68 -2.42 1.29 -15.59
C ARG A 68 -1.74 0.09 -16.23
N ILE A 69 -2.11 -1.12 -15.80
CA ILE A 69 -1.56 -2.37 -16.36
C ILE A 69 -2.00 -2.57 -17.82
N GLU A 70 -3.22 -2.16 -18.16
CA GLU A 70 -3.79 -2.29 -19.50
C GLU A 70 -3.33 -1.19 -20.46
N HIS A 71 -2.65 -0.18 -19.97
CA HIS A 71 -2.10 0.88 -20.80
C HIS A 71 -1.15 0.31 -21.86
N PRO A 72 -1.23 0.72 -23.15
CA PRO A 72 -0.47 0.11 -24.26
C PRO A 72 1.04 -0.01 -24.01
N ASN A 73 1.64 0.98 -23.36
CA ASN A 73 3.07 1.00 -23.04
C ASN A 73 3.47 0.01 -21.96
N ILE A 74 2.56 -0.38 -21.06
CA ILE A 74 2.83 -1.29 -19.96
C ILE A 74 2.37 -2.70 -20.31
N ARG A 75 1.24 -2.83 -21.00
CA ARG A 75 0.64 -4.12 -21.35
C ARG A 75 1.61 -5.07 -22.08
N LYS A 76 2.51 -4.53 -22.89
CA LYS A 76 3.53 -5.30 -23.60
C LYS A 76 4.48 -6.05 -22.67
N PHE A 77 4.72 -5.48 -21.47
CA PHE A 77 5.66 -6.01 -20.47
C PHE A 77 4.92 -6.63 -19.27
N ALA A 78 3.64 -6.29 -19.09
CA ALA A 78 2.83 -6.79 -17.98
C ALA A 78 2.45 -8.25 -18.21
N GLY A 79 3.13 -9.15 -17.52
CA GLY A 79 2.79 -10.58 -17.50
C GLY A 79 1.47 -10.87 -16.79
N ARG A 80 1.12 -12.16 -16.71
CA ARG A 80 -0.09 -12.63 -16.01
C ARG A 80 0.02 -12.54 -14.47
N ARG A 81 1.21 -12.31 -13.93
CA ARG A 81 1.49 -12.25 -12.50
C ARG A 81 1.66 -10.80 -12.06
N VAL A 82 1.01 -10.44 -10.95
CA VAL A 82 1.15 -9.14 -10.30
C VAL A 82 1.58 -9.38 -8.85
N ILE A 83 2.53 -8.58 -8.38
CA ILE A 83 3.03 -8.66 -7.02
C ILE A 83 2.57 -7.42 -6.28
N PHE A 84 1.82 -7.63 -5.19
CA PHE A 84 1.47 -6.59 -4.24
C PHE A 84 2.46 -6.61 -3.08
N THR A 85 2.90 -5.45 -2.66
CA THR A 85 3.83 -5.27 -1.55
C THR A 85 3.50 -3.97 -0.79
N GLY A 86 4.08 -3.80 0.38
CA GLY A 86 3.77 -2.67 1.26
C GLY A 86 2.68 -3.02 2.27
N GLY A 87 2.45 -2.13 3.24
CA GLY A 87 1.53 -2.38 4.35
C GLY A 87 0.09 -2.68 3.90
N GLY A 88 -0.40 -2.00 2.86
CA GLY A 88 -1.73 -2.22 2.31
C GLY A 88 -1.93 -3.62 1.72
N ALA A 89 -0.85 -4.28 1.28
CA ALA A 89 -0.91 -5.63 0.75
C ALA A 89 -1.27 -6.70 1.82
N ASN A 90 -1.16 -6.33 3.09
CA ASN A 90 -1.46 -7.20 4.23
C ASN A 90 -2.96 -7.23 4.59
N LEU A 91 -3.79 -6.47 3.87
CA LEU A 91 -5.22 -6.44 4.10
C LEU A 91 -5.83 -7.83 3.84
N THR A 92 -6.61 -8.30 4.80
CA THR A 92 -7.28 -9.61 4.74
C THR A 92 -8.14 -9.70 3.47
N GLY A 93 -8.01 -10.81 2.73
CA GLY A 93 -8.79 -11.06 1.51
C GLY A 93 -8.37 -10.24 0.27
N LEU A 94 -7.43 -9.30 0.39
CA LEU A 94 -7.03 -8.46 -0.74
C LEU A 94 -6.46 -9.27 -1.91
N ARG A 95 -5.68 -10.30 -1.63
CA ARG A 95 -5.10 -11.16 -2.67
C ARG A 95 -6.18 -11.79 -3.54
N ASP A 96 -7.17 -12.39 -2.91
CA ASP A 96 -8.22 -13.14 -3.61
C ASP A 96 -9.15 -12.17 -4.34
N TYR A 97 -9.53 -11.08 -3.68
CA TYR A 97 -10.34 -10.03 -4.29
C TYR A 97 -9.65 -9.40 -5.50
N ALA A 98 -8.38 -9.04 -5.38
CA ALA A 98 -7.61 -8.47 -6.48
C ALA A 98 -7.38 -9.47 -7.62
N THR A 99 -7.27 -10.76 -7.32
CA THR A 99 -7.18 -11.82 -8.35
C THR A 99 -8.42 -11.82 -9.24
N LEU A 100 -9.59 -11.71 -8.65
CA LEU A 100 -10.86 -11.61 -9.38
C LEU A 100 -10.98 -10.29 -10.15
N ALA A 101 -10.73 -9.16 -9.47
CA ALA A 101 -10.91 -7.83 -10.06
C ALA A 101 -9.95 -7.54 -11.23
N LEU A 102 -8.71 -7.98 -11.13
CA LEU A 102 -7.68 -7.77 -12.15
C LEU A 102 -7.60 -8.90 -13.17
N ASN A 103 -8.27 -10.03 -12.94
CA ASN A 103 -8.15 -11.27 -13.74
C ASN A 103 -6.68 -11.66 -13.95
N ARG A 104 -5.88 -11.64 -12.86
CA ARG A 104 -4.46 -11.95 -12.86
C ARG A 104 -4.05 -12.71 -11.61
N GLN A 105 -2.96 -13.44 -11.67
CA GLN A 105 -2.40 -14.11 -10.51
C GLN A 105 -1.74 -13.09 -9.59
N ILE A 106 -2.26 -12.94 -8.38
CA ILE A 106 -1.72 -12.02 -7.37
C ILE A 106 -0.85 -12.78 -6.38
N ARG A 107 0.33 -12.26 -6.14
CA ARG A 107 1.23 -12.72 -5.08
C ARG A 107 1.56 -11.56 -4.14
N ILE A 108 1.54 -11.82 -2.85
CA ILE A 108 2.04 -10.84 -1.87
C ILE A 108 3.56 -11.01 -1.77
N GLY A 109 4.27 -9.94 -2.06
CA GLY A 109 5.75 -9.90 -2.05
C GLY A 109 6.28 -9.41 -0.72
N ARG A 110 7.17 -10.18 -0.12
CA ARG A 110 7.95 -9.76 1.06
C ARG A 110 9.25 -9.11 0.62
N PRO A 111 9.77 -8.12 1.36
CA PRO A 111 11.11 -7.62 1.14
C PRO A 111 12.14 -8.73 1.38
N ARG A 112 13.30 -8.59 0.76
CA ARG A 112 14.43 -9.49 1.04
C ARG A 112 14.94 -9.25 2.45
N GLU A 113 15.41 -10.32 3.09
CA GLU A 113 16.09 -10.20 4.37
C GLU A 113 17.35 -9.35 4.21
N MET A 114 17.56 -8.46 5.17
CA MET A 114 18.77 -7.64 5.26
C MET A 114 19.56 -8.06 6.50
N GLN A 115 20.89 -8.12 6.36
CA GLN A 115 21.77 -8.36 7.49
C GLN A 115 21.58 -7.27 8.55
N GLY A 116 21.46 -7.69 9.81
CA GLY A 116 21.20 -6.77 10.93
C GLY A 116 19.73 -6.52 11.26
N LEU A 117 18.79 -6.97 10.43
CA LEU A 117 17.37 -6.97 10.75
C LEU A 117 16.87 -8.38 11.07
N SER A 118 16.19 -8.53 12.21
CA SER A 118 15.55 -9.81 12.53
C SER A 118 14.39 -10.08 11.57
N ALA A 119 14.20 -11.35 11.18
CA ALA A 119 13.12 -11.77 10.29
C ALA A 119 11.70 -11.36 10.80
N SER A 120 11.55 -11.26 12.13
CA SER A 120 10.30 -10.79 12.76
C SER A 120 10.00 -9.30 12.50
N ARG A 121 10.98 -8.51 12.12
CA ARG A 121 10.83 -7.08 11.78
C ARG A 121 10.79 -6.81 10.28
N THR A 122 10.89 -7.82 9.44
CA THR A 122 10.81 -7.71 7.97
C THR A 122 9.37 -7.90 7.49
N GLY A 123 8.46 -7.06 7.96
CA GLY A 123 7.08 -7.03 7.51
C GLY A 123 6.92 -6.40 6.12
N TYR A 124 5.77 -6.63 5.51
CA TYR A 124 5.43 -6.05 4.19
C TYR A 124 5.44 -4.53 4.19
N GLU A 125 5.13 -3.91 5.35
CA GLU A 125 5.11 -2.47 5.58
C GLU A 125 6.46 -1.82 5.38
N LEU A 126 7.55 -2.54 5.63
CA LEU A 126 8.91 -2.05 5.46
C LEU A 126 9.46 -2.19 4.03
N SER A 127 8.70 -2.73 3.09
CA SER A 127 9.17 -3.02 1.73
C SER A 127 9.77 -1.80 1.02
N ALA A 128 9.15 -0.62 1.18
CA ALA A 128 9.65 0.61 0.57
C ALA A 128 10.94 1.09 1.25
N ALA A 129 10.99 1.08 2.59
CA ALA A 129 12.15 1.52 3.36
C ALA A 129 13.36 0.60 3.11
N LEU A 130 13.15 -0.72 3.13
CA LEU A 130 14.19 -1.71 2.84
C LEU A 130 14.66 -1.66 1.39
N GLY A 131 13.74 -1.43 0.45
CA GLY A 131 14.07 -1.23 -0.95
C GLY A 131 14.95 0.00 -1.16
N LEU A 132 14.64 1.11 -0.49
CA LEU A 132 15.42 2.34 -0.54
C LEU A 132 16.80 2.16 0.10
N ALA A 133 16.87 1.53 1.27
CA ALA A 133 18.14 1.23 1.93
C ALA A 133 19.03 0.33 1.08
N HIS A 134 18.45 -0.70 0.46
CA HIS A 134 19.19 -1.57 -0.47
C HIS A 134 19.67 -0.82 -1.71
N PHE A 135 18.82 0.04 -2.28
CA PHE A 135 19.17 0.87 -3.43
C PHE A 135 20.35 1.81 -3.10
N THR A 136 20.29 2.51 -1.97
CA THR A 136 21.38 3.42 -1.56
C THR A 136 22.69 2.68 -1.28
N ALA A 137 22.63 1.51 -0.64
CA ALA A 137 23.81 0.69 -0.39
C ALA A 137 24.45 0.19 -1.69
N THR A 138 23.64 -0.24 -2.67
CA THR A 138 24.14 -0.76 -3.95
C THR A 138 24.52 0.35 -4.93
N ALA A 139 23.79 1.47 -4.94
CA ALA A 139 24.12 2.63 -5.78
C ALA A 139 25.36 3.36 -5.25
N GLY A 140 25.54 3.45 -3.94
CA GLY A 140 26.72 4.02 -3.29
C GLY A 140 28.01 3.28 -3.67
N THR A 141 27.97 1.95 -3.73
CA THR A 141 29.13 1.15 -4.17
C THR A 141 29.45 1.36 -5.66
N LYS A 142 28.44 1.52 -6.52
CA LYS A 142 28.65 1.83 -7.94
C LYS A 142 29.16 3.27 -8.15
N ALA A 143 28.67 4.23 -7.38
CA ALA A 143 29.14 5.62 -7.44
C ALA A 143 30.58 5.76 -6.94
N ALA A 144 30.98 5.01 -5.91
CA ALA A 144 32.36 5.01 -5.43
C ALA A 144 33.36 4.47 -6.45
N HIS A 145 32.95 3.56 -7.34
CA HIS A 145 33.77 3.09 -8.44
C HIS A 145 33.78 4.00 -9.67
N THR A 146 32.83 4.96 -9.77
CA THR A 146 32.72 5.87 -10.92
C THR A 146 33.22 7.28 -10.57
N SER A 147 33.51 7.60 -9.31
CA SER A 147 33.85 8.94 -8.84
C SER A 147 35.32 9.36 -9.04
N LEU A 148 35.95 8.97 -10.13
CA LEU A 148 37.14 9.68 -10.69
C LEU A 148 36.78 10.66 -11.80
N GLY A 149 35.52 11.01 -11.96
CA GLY A 149 35.02 12.01 -12.89
C GLY A 149 33.91 12.84 -12.23
N SER A 150 34.24 13.99 -11.75
CA SER A 150 33.35 14.98 -11.12
C SER A 150 32.25 15.46 -12.07
N ALA A 151 31.01 15.07 -11.82
CA ALA A 151 29.85 15.84 -12.25
C ALA A 151 28.79 15.82 -11.14
N PRO A 152 28.28 16.98 -10.66
CA PRO A 152 27.25 17.02 -9.65
C PRO A 152 25.95 16.50 -10.24
N LEU A 153 25.43 15.40 -9.69
CA LEU A 153 24.11 14.88 -10.04
C LEU A 153 23.05 15.90 -9.61
N SER A 154 22.47 16.58 -10.59
CA SER A 154 21.31 17.43 -10.38
C SER A 154 20.18 16.58 -9.81
N GLN A 155 19.64 16.96 -8.65
CA GLN A 155 18.48 16.31 -8.00
C GLN A 155 17.25 16.13 -8.90
N LYS A 156 17.20 16.87 -10.02
CA LYS A 156 16.10 16.77 -11.01
C LYS A 156 16.12 15.47 -11.84
N SER A 157 17.27 14.83 -12.01
CA SER A 157 17.36 13.62 -12.86
C SER A 157 16.89 12.33 -12.17
N LEU A 158 16.99 12.25 -10.83
CA LEU A 158 16.58 11.07 -10.09
C LEU A 158 15.05 10.95 -9.95
N LEU A 159 14.34 12.08 -9.91
CA LEU A 159 12.88 12.11 -9.82
C LEU A 159 12.19 11.87 -11.16
N GLN A 160 12.88 12.12 -12.28
CA GLN A 160 12.33 11.87 -13.62
C GLN A 160 12.46 10.41 -14.08
N SER A 161 13.36 9.64 -13.49
CA SER A 161 13.52 8.22 -13.85
C SER A 161 12.52 7.29 -13.14
N ILE A 162 11.74 7.80 -12.19
CA ILE A 162 10.66 7.06 -11.56
C ILE A 162 9.35 7.50 -12.23
N PRO A 163 8.78 6.73 -13.17
CA PRO A 163 7.62 7.16 -13.95
C PRO A 163 6.34 7.32 -13.13
N PHE A 164 6.41 7.07 -11.84
CA PHE A 164 5.26 7.12 -10.92
C PHE A 164 5.15 8.44 -10.13
N VAL A 165 6.21 9.23 -9.97
CA VAL A 165 6.21 10.44 -9.12
C VAL A 165 6.03 11.72 -9.94
N GLY A 166 6.33 11.70 -11.25
CA GLY A 166 6.23 12.87 -12.11
C GLY A 166 4.81 13.45 -12.32
N GLY A 167 3.79 12.65 -12.09
CA GLY A 167 2.40 13.08 -12.28
C GLY A 167 1.74 13.73 -11.05
N LEU A 168 2.34 13.61 -9.86
CA LEU A 168 1.70 14.07 -8.62
C LEU A 168 2.05 15.52 -8.25
N PHE A 169 3.13 16.07 -8.80
CA PHE A 169 3.60 17.41 -8.46
C PHE A 169 3.37 18.48 -9.53
N SER A 170 2.82 18.12 -10.70
CA SER A 170 2.62 19.07 -11.81
C SER A 170 1.31 19.89 -11.78
N LYS A 171 0.49 19.80 -10.73
CA LYS A 171 -0.80 20.52 -10.67
C LYS A 171 -0.96 21.41 -9.44
N ARG A 172 0.08 22.19 -9.08
CA ARG A 172 -0.12 23.26 -8.10
C ARG A 172 0.84 24.43 -8.35
N ALA A 173 0.68 25.09 -9.49
CA ALA A 173 1.17 26.44 -9.72
C ALA A 173 0.32 27.05 -10.86
N ALA A 174 -0.81 27.58 -10.53
CA ALA A 174 -1.53 28.67 -11.18
C ALA A 174 -2.64 29.13 -10.22
#